data_bad3fb86de79c38698f036e5241519fb
#
_entry.id   bad3fb86de79c38698f036e5241519fb
#
_cell.length_a   1.000
_cell.length_b   1.000
_cell.length_c   1.000
_cell.angle_alpha   90.00
_cell.angle_beta   90.00
_cell.angle_gamma   90.00
#
_symmetry.space_group_name_H-M   'P 1'
#
loop_
_entity.id
_entity.type
_entity.pdbx_description
1 polymer ?
#
loop_
_entity_poly.entity_id
_entity_poly.type
_entity_poly.pdbx_seq_one_letter_code
_entity_poly.pdbx_strand_id
1 'polypeptide(L)'
;MLQRLLVLRQHKERRLRQQLAHLRQAYQQREQQLADCRRERQQLCQQLQKLAQWRGNLLPAQASAQRERQHELYQAERQRQKQIGEWVALGQQQLAAIEAQQLLLRCNQREQEKLGMLINHESNRY
;
A
#
# COMPACT_ATOMS: atom_id res chain seq x y z
N MET A 1 -7.49 -11.85 -39.85
CA MET A 1 -6.75 -12.51 -38.75
C MET A 1 -6.02 -11.51 -37.83
N LEU A 2 -5.28 -10.56 -38.40
CA LEU A 2 -4.58 -9.53 -37.62
C LEU A 2 -5.51 -8.63 -36.81
N GLN A 3 -6.64 -8.24 -37.40
CA GLN A 3 -7.64 -7.41 -36.70
C GLN A 3 -8.22 -8.11 -35.47
N ARG A 4 -8.43 -9.43 -35.60
CA ARG A 4 -8.92 -10.25 -34.47
C ARG A 4 -7.90 -10.28 -33.30
N LEU A 5 -6.62 -10.42 -33.64
CA LEU A 5 -5.54 -10.35 -32.64
C LEU A 5 -5.48 -8.99 -31.96
N LEU A 6 -5.66 -7.91 -32.74
CA LEU A 6 -5.68 -6.55 -32.19
C LEU A 6 -6.84 -6.38 -31.20
N VAL A 7 -8.04 -6.85 -31.52
CA VAL A 7 -9.19 -6.79 -30.64
C VAL A 7 -8.93 -7.55 -29.33
N LEU A 8 -8.32 -8.74 -29.41
CA LEU A 8 -7.95 -9.52 -28.23
C LEU A 8 -6.94 -8.78 -27.36
N ARG A 9 -5.96 -8.10 -27.97
CA ARG A 9 -4.98 -7.29 -27.25
C ARG A 9 -5.62 -6.08 -26.58
N GLN A 10 -6.60 -5.46 -27.22
CA GLN A 10 -7.36 -4.35 -26.63
C GLN A 10 -8.19 -4.80 -25.44
N HIS A 11 -8.82 -5.97 -25.51
CA HIS A 11 -9.53 -6.55 -24.34
C HIS A 11 -8.56 -6.85 -23.20
N LYS A 12 -7.38 -7.38 -23.50
CA LYS A 12 -6.35 -7.63 -22.50
C LYS A 12 -5.89 -6.34 -21.87
N GLU A 13 -5.72 -5.27 -22.64
CA GLU A 13 -5.36 -3.94 -22.11
C GLU A 13 -6.38 -3.45 -21.07
N ARG A 14 -7.67 -3.59 -21.36
CA ARG A 14 -8.73 -3.20 -20.40
C ARG A 14 -8.64 -3.96 -19.09
N ARG A 15 -8.41 -5.27 -19.17
CA ARG A 15 -8.24 -6.11 -17.97
C ARG A 15 -7.00 -5.70 -17.18
N LEU A 16 -5.89 -5.45 -17.86
CA LEU A 16 -4.65 -5.01 -17.22
C LEU A 16 -4.82 -3.66 -16.54
N ARG A 17 -5.53 -2.72 -17.17
CA ARG A 17 -5.84 -1.41 -16.58
C ARG A 17 -6.74 -1.53 -15.35
N GLN A 18 -7.74 -2.40 -15.37
CA GLN A 18 -8.60 -2.66 -14.23
C GLN A 18 -7.81 -3.26 -13.07
N GLN A 19 -6.96 -4.24 -13.35
CA GLN A 19 -6.10 -4.86 -12.33
C GLN A 19 -5.14 -3.82 -11.74
N LEU A 20 -4.57 -2.94 -12.57
CA LEU A 20 -3.70 -1.87 -12.10
C LEU A 20 -4.45 -0.88 -11.20
N ALA A 21 -5.69 -0.53 -11.55
CA ALA A 21 -6.52 0.35 -10.73
C ALA A 21 -6.80 -0.27 -9.35
N HIS A 22 -7.08 -1.57 -9.30
CA HIS A 22 -7.28 -2.29 -8.03
C HIS A 22 -6.01 -2.32 -7.18
N LEU A 23 -4.86 -2.55 -7.80
CA LEU A 23 -3.57 -2.55 -7.09
C LEU A 23 -3.26 -1.17 -6.51
N ARG A 24 -3.52 -0.11 -7.27
CA ARG A 24 -3.32 1.28 -6.80
C ARG A 24 -4.26 1.63 -5.66
N GLN A 25 -5.51 1.19 -5.74
CA GLN A 25 -6.50 1.42 -4.68
C GLN A 25 -6.09 0.70 -3.40
N ALA A 26 -5.67 -0.55 -3.49
CA ALA A 26 -5.17 -1.31 -2.34
C ALA A 26 -3.95 -0.63 -1.71
N TYR A 27 -3.05 -0.10 -2.53
CA TYR A 27 -1.89 0.65 -2.06
C TYR A 27 -2.30 1.91 -1.29
N GLN A 28 -3.26 2.68 -1.82
CA GLN A 28 -3.76 3.89 -1.15
C GLN A 28 -4.43 3.58 0.18
N GLN A 29 -5.22 2.51 0.25
CA GLN A 29 -5.85 2.06 1.50
C GLN A 29 -4.79 1.68 2.54
N ARG A 30 -3.75 0.99 2.12
CA ARG A 30 -2.64 0.64 3.00
C ARG A 30 -1.92 1.89 3.51
N GLU A 31 -1.68 2.87 2.63
CA GLU A 31 -1.05 4.15 3.03
C GLU A 31 -1.87 4.85 4.11
N GLN A 32 -3.19 4.85 3.97
CA GLN A 32 -4.08 5.45 4.96
C GLN A 32 -4.03 4.71 6.29
N GLN A 33 -4.05 3.38 6.27
CA GLN A 33 -3.93 2.57 7.48
C GLN A 33 -2.59 2.77 8.17
N LEU A 34 -1.51 2.89 7.39
CA LEU A 34 -0.18 3.21 7.91
C LEU A 34 -0.15 4.57 8.60
N ALA A 35 -0.76 5.59 7.97
CA ALA A 35 -0.84 6.92 8.56
C ALA A 35 -1.63 6.91 9.87
N ASP A 36 -2.73 6.15 9.93
CA ASP A 36 -3.54 6.00 11.14
C ASP A 36 -2.74 5.32 12.26
N CYS A 37 -2.01 4.25 11.94
CA CYS A 37 -1.14 3.57 12.91
C CYS A 37 -0.05 4.49 13.44
N ARG A 38 0.56 5.31 12.59
CA ARG A 38 1.60 6.27 12.99
C ARG A 38 1.02 7.33 13.93
N ARG A 39 -0.19 7.82 13.67
CA ARG A 39 -0.87 8.77 14.57
C ARG A 39 -1.20 8.14 15.91
N GLU A 40 -1.71 6.91 15.92
CA GLU A 40 -2.01 6.19 17.16
C GLU A 40 -0.75 5.96 17.97
N ARG A 41 0.35 5.57 17.33
CA ARG A 41 1.64 5.40 17.99
C ARG A 41 2.12 6.72 18.59
N GLN A 42 2.00 7.81 17.85
CA GLN A 42 2.39 9.14 18.35
C GLN A 42 1.58 9.55 19.57
N GLN A 43 0.27 9.30 19.57
CA GLN A 43 -0.60 9.55 20.72
C GLN A 43 -0.16 8.72 21.94
N LEU A 44 0.18 7.45 21.73
CA LEU A 44 0.66 6.58 22.79
C LEU A 44 1.98 7.09 23.37
N CYS A 45 2.90 7.53 22.52
CA CYS A 45 4.16 8.13 22.94
C CYS A 45 3.94 9.41 23.76
N GLN A 46 2.98 10.25 23.36
CA GLN A 46 2.60 11.46 24.11
C GLN A 46 2.02 11.12 25.47
N GLN A 47 1.16 10.10 25.56
CA GLN A 47 0.60 9.64 26.82
C GLN A 47 1.69 9.11 27.76
N LEU A 48 2.64 8.34 27.22
CA LEU A 48 3.79 7.85 27.97
C LEU A 48 4.65 9.00 28.50
N GLN A 49 4.88 10.02 27.66
CA GLN A 49 5.63 11.22 28.06
C GLN A 49 4.94 11.95 29.22
N LYS A 50 3.62 12.13 29.12
CA LYS A 50 2.83 12.77 30.18
C LYS A 50 2.91 12.00 31.49
N LEU A 51 2.83 10.67 31.43
CA LEU A 51 2.98 9.84 32.64
C LEU A 51 4.38 9.95 33.23
N ALA A 52 5.41 9.99 32.39
CA ALA A 52 6.79 10.14 32.86
C ALA A 52 7.07 11.50 33.51
N GLN A 53 6.41 12.56 33.03
CA GLN A 53 6.54 13.92 33.57
C GLN A 53 5.77 14.10 34.88
N TRP A 54 4.78 13.24 35.13
CA TRP A 54 3.96 13.35 36.31
C TRP A 54 4.67 12.68 37.50
N ARG A 55 5.55 13.45 38.15
CA ARG A 55 6.30 13.04 39.35
C ARG A 55 5.72 13.74 40.57
N GLY A 56 4.51 13.33 40.97
CA GLY A 56 3.89 13.83 42.19
C GLY A 56 4.07 12.90 43.35
N ASN A 57 3.65 13.34 44.54
CA ASN A 57 3.58 12.50 45.74
C ASN A 57 2.44 11.51 45.58
N LEU A 58 2.75 10.36 44.97
CA LEU A 58 1.79 9.29 44.75
C LEU A 58 1.73 8.39 45.98
N LEU A 59 0.53 8.04 46.38
CA LEU A 59 0.31 6.95 47.32
C LEU A 59 0.79 5.63 46.70
N PRO A 60 1.23 4.63 47.48
CA PRO A 60 1.71 3.35 46.94
C PRO A 60 0.73 2.67 46.00
N ALA A 61 -0.57 2.73 46.27
CA ALA A 61 -1.61 2.19 45.42
C ALA A 61 -1.68 2.93 44.09
N GLN A 62 -1.55 4.27 44.09
CA GLN A 62 -1.54 5.11 42.90
C GLN A 62 -0.29 4.87 42.07
N ALA A 63 0.87 4.71 42.70
CA ALA A 63 2.13 4.39 42.03
C ALA A 63 2.07 3.04 41.32
N SER A 64 1.44 2.04 41.94
CA SER A 64 1.24 0.72 41.35
C SER A 64 0.31 0.79 40.14
N ALA A 65 -0.81 1.49 40.25
CA ALA A 65 -1.74 1.69 39.14
C ALA A 65 -1.09 2.44 37.96
N GLN A 66 -0.25 3.43 38.26
CA GLN A 66 0.48 4.18 37.24
C GLN A 66 1.49 3.28 36.50
N ARG A 67 2.20 2.40 37.18
CA ARG A 67 3.13 1.44 36.58
C ARG A 67 2.40 0.47 35.67
N GLU A 68 1.25 -0.03 36.09
CA GLU A 68 0.40 -0.89 35.25
C GLU A 68 -0.05 -0.16 34.00
N ARG A 69 -0.52 1.08 34.13
CA ARG A 69 -0.94 1.90 32.99
C ARG A 69 0.23 2.15 32.03
N GLN A 70 1.40 2.46 32.56
CA GLN A 70 2.61 2.66 31.79
C GLN A 70 3.00 1.40 31.01
N HIS A 71 2.90 0.24 31.65
CA HIS A 71 3.18 -1.05 31.02
C HIS A 71 2.22 -1.34 29.86
N GLU A 72 0.92 -1.12 30.07
CA GLU A 72 -0.11 -1.27 29.03
C GLU A 72 0.17 -0.36 27.84
N LEU A 73 0.52 0.90 28.09
CA LEU A 73 0.84 1.86 27.04
C LEU A 73 2.10 1.46 26.26
N TYR A 74 3.13 0.96 26.93
CA TYR A 74 4.34 0.45 26.27
C TYR A 74 4.02 -0.75 25.37
N GLN A 75 3.20 -1.67 25.86
CA GLN A 75 2.79 -2.82 25.05
C GLN A 75 1.97 -2.39 23.82
N ALA A 76 1.06 -1.47 23.99
CA ALA A 76 0.26 -0.93 22.88
C ALA A 76 1.14 -0.22 21.86
N GLU A 77 2.13 0.56 22.30
CA GLU A 77 3.08 1.25 21.42
C GLU A 77 3.92 0.24 20.62
N ARG A 78 4.42 -0.80 21.28
CA ARG A 78 5.19 -1.85 20.59
C ARG A 78 4.36 -2.58 19.55
N GLN A 79 3.10 -2.85 19.84
CA GLN A 79 2.18 -3.44 18.87
C GLN A 79 1.99 -2.55 17.66
N ARG A 80 1.80 -1.24 17.87
CA ARG A 80 1.67 -0.28 16.77
C ARG A 80 2.94 -0.20 15.94
N GLN A 81 4.10 -0.22 16.58
CA GLN A 81 5.39 -0.24 15.89
C GLN A 81 5.55 -1.48 15.01
N LYS A 82 5.15 -2.65 15.51
CA LYS A 82 5.16 -3.89 14.76
C LYS A 82 4.22 -3.82 13.54
N GLN A 83 3.00 -3.31 13.73
CA GLN A 83 2.03 -3.12 12.66
C GLN A 83 2.55 -2.16 11.59
N ILE A 84 3.20 -1.06 11.98
CA ILE A 84 3.82 -0.12 11.06
C ILE A 84 4.85 -0.85 10.18
N GLY A 85 5.72 -1.68 10.78
CA GLY A 85 6.70 -2.47 10.04
C GLY A 85 6.04 -3.42 9.03
N GLU A 86 4.96 -4.07 9.43
CA GLU A 86 4.19 -4.97 8.55
C GLU A 86 3.54 -4.20 7.38
N TRP A 87 2.94 -3.04 7.66
CA TRP A 87 2.34 -2.19 6.63
C TRP A 87 3.38 -1.66 5.65
N VAL A 88 4.57 -1.27 6.12
CA VAL A 88 5.67 -0.81 5.27
C VAL A 88 6.14 -1.95 4.35
N ALA A 89 6.31 -3.15 4.89
CA ALA A 89 6.72 -4.32 4.10
C ALA A 89 5.67 -4.67 3.03
N LEU A 90 4.40 -4.64 3.39
CA LEU A 90 3.30 -4.85 2.43
C LEU A 90 3.32 -3.81 1.31
N GLY A 91 3.61 -2.54 1.66
CA GLY A 91 3.71 -1.47 0.68
C GLY A 91 4.78 -1.70 -0.36
N GLN A 92 5.93 -2.24 0.04
CA GLN A 92 7.01 -2.59 -0.89
C GLN A 92 6.57 -3.69 -1.86
N GLN A 93 5.87 -4.70 -1.36
CA GLN A 93 5.30 -5.77 -2.19
C GLN A 93 4.26 -5.22 -3.17
N GLN A 94 3.40 -4.33 -2.72
CA GLN A 94 2.38 -3.69 -3.56
C GLN A 94 3.00 -2.83 -4.66
N LEU A 95 4.05 -2.07 -4.35
CA LEU A 95 4.76 -1.27 -5.36
C LEU A 95 5.41 -2.17 -6.42
N ALA A 96 6.01 -3.28 -6.01
CA ALA A 96 6.59 -4.24 -6.94
C ALA A 96 5.51 -4.85 -7.86
N ALA A 97 4.34 -5.16 -7.32
CA ALA A 97 3.21 -5.67 -8.09
C ALA A 97 2.69 -4.62 -9.09
N ILE A 98 2.60 -3.36 -8.68
CA ILE A 98 2.20 -2.25 -9.54
C ILE A 98 3.19 -2.08 -10.70
N GLU A 99 4.48 -2.09 -10.41
CA GLU A 99 5.54 -1.98 -11.43
C GLU A 99 5.49 -3.14 -12.43
N ALA A 100 5.30 -4.37 -11.94
CA ALA A 100 5.16 -5.55 -12.80
C ALA A 100 3.92 -5.42 -13.71
N GLN A 101 2.81 -4.96 -13.17
CA GLN A 101 1.59 -4.76 -13.93
C GLN A 101 1.73 -3.66 -14.99
N GLN A 102 2.41 -2.55 -14.65
CA GLN A 102 2.72 -1.48 -15.61
C GLN A 102 3.58 -1.98 -16.75
N LEU A 103 4.54 -2.85 -16.47
CA LEU A 103 5.38 -3.46 -17.49
C LEU A 103 4.56 -4.33 -18.44
N LEU A 104 3.66 -5.16 -17.91
CA LEU A 104 2.75 -5.97 -18.72
C LEU A 104 1.87 -5.12 -19.63
N LEU A 105 1.36 -4.01 -19.10
CA LEU A 105 0.53 -3.08 -19.86
C LEU A 105 1.33 -2.46 -21.02
N ARG A 106 2.55 -2.01 -20.74
CA ARG A 106 3.43 -1.43 -21.79
C ARG A 106 3.77 -2.45 -22.86
N CYS A 107 4.08 -3.68 -22.47
CA CYS A 107 4.35 -4.75 -23.44
C CYS A 107 3.13 -5.03 -24.32
N ASN A 108 1.94 -5.05 -23.74
CA ASN A 108 0.71 -5.24 -24.50
C ASN A 108 0.44 -4.09 -25.48
N GLN A 109 0.70 -2.86 -25.05
CA GLN A 109 0.56 -1.67 -25.92
C GLN A 109 1.52 -1.72 -27.11
N ARG A 110 2.77 -2.15 -26.90
CA ARG A 110 3.76 -2.35 -27.97
C ARG A 110 3.27 -3.39 -28.98
N GLU A 111 2.71 -4.49 -28.49
CA GLU A 111 2.14 -5.52 -29.38
C GLU A 111 0.97 -4.97 -30.19
N GLN A 112 0.12 -4.13 -29.61
CA GLN A 112 -0.94 -3.45 -30.33
C GLN A 112 -0.40 -2.52 -31.42
N GLU A 113 0.66 -1.78 -31.13
CA GLU A 113 1.31 -0.89 -32.11
C GLU A 113 1.88 -1.68 -33.28
N LYS A 114 2.54 -2.80 -33.00
CA LYS A 114 3.07 -3.69 -34.04
C LYS A 114 1.95 -4.24 -34.92
N LEU A 115 0.86 -4.69 -34.32
CA LEU A 115 -0.31 -5.18 -35.08
C LEU A 115 -0.95 -4.09 -35.90
N GLY A 116 -1.03 -2.87 -35.36
CA GLY A 116 -1.54 -1.71 -36.11
C GLY A 116 -0.69 -1.39 -37.33
N MET A 117 0.63 -1.44 -37.17
CA MET A 117 1.56 -1.24 -38.29
C MET A 117 1.41 -2.32 -39.37
N LEU A 118 1.27 -3.57 -38.97
CA LEU A 118 1.08 -4.69 -39.89
C LEU A 118 -0.23 -4.58 -40.62
N ILE A 119 -1.31 -4.18 -39.95
CA ILE A 119 -2.62 -3.96 -40.57
C ILE A 119 -2.55 -2.83 -41.62
N ASN A 120 -1.90 -1.72 -41.27
CA ASN A 120 -1.70 -0.60 -42.20
C ASN A 120 -0.85 -1.02 -43.42
N HIS A 121 0.19 -1.80 -43.19
CA HIS A 121 1.04 -2.30 -44.25
C HIS A 121 0.26 -3.18 -45.21
N GLU A 122 -0.56 -4.11 -44.73
CA GLU A 122 -1.43 -4.94 -45.57
C GLU A 122 -2.46 -4.09 -46.32
N SER A 123 -3.06 -3.10 -45.67
CA SER A 123 -4.03 -2.20 -46.26
C SER A 123 -3.42 -1.38 -47.41
N ASN A 124 -2.18 -0.90 -47.24
CA ASN A 124 -1.49 -0.11 -48.25
C ASN A 124 -0.92 -0.94 -49.40
N ARG A 125 -0.86 -2.25 -49.25
CA ARG A 125 -0.32 -3.16 -50.24
C ARG A 125 -1.29 -3.41 -51.41
N TYR A 126 -2.57 -3.20 -51.16
CA TYR A 126 -3.64 -3.37 -52.12
C TYR A 126 -4.29 -2.02 -52.41
#